data_40635188c115603ee8d057f2a80fcce1
#
_entry.id   40635188c115603ee8d057f2a80fcce1
#
_cell.length_a   1.000
_cell.length_b   1.000
_cell.length_c   1.000
_cell.angle_alpha   90.00
_cell.angle_beta   90.00
_cell.angle_gamma   90.00
#
_symmetry.space_group_name_H-M   'P 1'
#
loop_
_entity.id
_entity.type
_entity.pdbx_description
1 polymer ?
#
loop_
_entity_poly.entity_id
_entity_poly.type
_entity_poly.pdbx_seq_one_letter_code
_entity_poly.pdbx_strand_id
1 'polypeptide(L)'
;MSTFRHHARLLPILLLTVALGSASAQTHIVAPTPNKYSPADDVKLGQEAAQQVQKELPLLNDPSVEEYLSGIGQRLVRAIPGEYQHPEFRYTFRVVNQKEINAFALPGGPMFVNRGMIEAAHDEGEIAGVMAHELSHVLLRHGTAQATKATKYEIGAVAGQVLGAIVGGAAGSLIAQGSNFGISTYFMKFSREYESQADILGVQLMAHAGYNPQSMANMFRTLAQQGGSGPEWLSDHPNPGNREQRMLQEAKLLNATNNPYGDTPEFQRAQARLKGMSPAPTAKEIQQQTQRRQPTGTTGRAVNVAPPSGSYRTYQPSNGMRVAVPANWGPVQSASNSVTYAPEGAYFSGNNGGSAFTHGVEVGVAQGTGDLQRDTNSLLRSFGQSSPDLQQSGRARNESVAGRSGVTVDLANVSEVTGQPEYISLSTTELRNGGLLYVIGVAPRNETGTYQDAFRRIRQNIQVADR
;
A
#
# COMPACT_ATOMS: atom_id res chain seq x y z
N MET A 1 -90.18 55.89 -18.88
CA MET A 1 -90.03 54.49 -18.94
C MET A 1 -88.50 54.21 -19.16
N SER A 2 -87.82 53.88 -18.10
CA SER A 2 -86.37 53.73 -18.09
C SER A 2 -86.07 52.27 -17.74
N THR A 3 -85.40 51.56 -18.64
CA THR A 3 -85.02 50.17 -18.49
C THR A 3 -83.54 50.08 -17.94
N PHE A 4 -83.39 49.64 -16.71
CA PHE A 4 -82.08 49.33 -16.11
C PHE A 4 -81.58 48.00 -16.61
N ARG A 5 -80.43 48.01 -17.30
CA ARG A 5 -79.70 46.80 -17.66
C ARG A 5 -78.65 46.51 -16.58
N HIS A 6 -78.76 45.35 -15.90
CA HIS A 6 -77.77 44.84 -14.99
C HIS A 6 -76.67 44.12 -15.78
N HIS A 7 -75.47 44.66 -15.71
CA HIS A 7 -74.23 43.92 -16.21
C HIS A 7 -73.65 43.13 -15.03
N ALA A 8 -73.77 41.79 -15.10
CA ALA A 8 -73.09 40.92 -14.24
C ALA A 8 -71.57 40.81 -14.71
N ARG A 9 -70.65 41.25 -13.87
CA ARG A 9 -69.24 41.12 -14.07
C ARG A 9 -68.82 39.75 -13.56
N LEU A 10 -68.51 38.82 -14.47
CA LEU A 10 -67.82 37.55 -14.17
C LEU A 10 -66.34 37.84 -13.91
N LEU A 11 -65.86 37.62 -12.66
CA LEU A 11 -64.45 37.60 -12.29
C LEU A 11 -63.87 36.23 -12.72
N PRO A 12 -62.75 36.13 -13.47
CA PRO A 12 -62.11 34.88 -13.71
C PRO A 12 -61.35 34.47 -12.45
N ILE A 13 -61.73 33.32 -11.88
CA ILE A 13 -60.97 32.68 -10.82
C ILE A 13 -59.71 32.07 -11.49
N LEU A 14 -58.56 32.69 -11.27
CA LEU A 14 -57.26 32.20 -11.67
C LEU A 14 -56.87 31.05 -10.72
N LEU A 15 -57.07 29.80 -11.17
CA LEU A 15 -56.52 28.62 -10.47
C LEU A 15 -55.01 28.63 -10.59
N LEU A 16 -54.33 29.06 -9.53
CA LEU A 16 -52.87 28.92 -9.39
C LEU A 16 -52.56 27.47 -9.05
N THR A 17 -52.28 26.64 -10.07
CA THR A 17 -51.72 25.29 -9.86
C THR A 17 -50.27 25.45 -9.40
N VAL A 18 -50.05 25.37 -8.09
CA VAL A 18 -48.71 25.17 -7.54
C VAL A 18 -48.26 23.78 -7.92
N ALA A 19 -47.47 23.68 -8.98
CA ALA A 19 -46.69 22.47 -9.26
C ALA A 19 -45.66 22.32 -8.12
N LEU A 20 -45.97 21.47 -7.14
CA LEU A 20 -45.00 20.93 -6.21
C LEU A 20 -44.02 20.09 -7.04
N GLY A 21 -43.02 20.74 -7.62
CA GLY A 21 -41.86 20.06 -8.13
C GLY A 21 -41.22 19.29 -6.98
N SER A 22 -41.31 17.99 -7.00
CA SER A 22 -40.49 17.13 -6.15
C SER A 22 -39.05 17.52 -6.38
N ALA A 23 -38.47 18.33 -5.50
CA ALA A 23 -37.04 18.55 -5.48
C ALA A 23 -36.42 17.19 -5.19
N SER A 24 -36.00 16.49 -6.24
CA SER A 24 -35.17 15.30 -6.09
C SER A 24 -33.94 15.77 -5.32
N ALA A 25 -33.80 15.32 -4.09
CA ALA A 25 -32.60 15.58 -3.31
C ALA A 25 -31.41 15.08 -4.14
N GLN A 26 -30.56 16.01 -4.57
CA GLN A 26 -29.39 15.65 -5.38
C GLN A 26 -28.41 14.88 -4.49
N THR A 27 -28.03 13.68 -4.94
CA THR A 27 -26.92 12.92 -4.36
C THR A 27 -25.60 13.68 -4.55
N HIS A 28 -24.65 13.43 -3.67
CA HIS A 28 -23.34 14.08 -3.78
C HIS A 28 -22.58 13.54 -5.00
N ILE A 29 -22.15 14.44 -5.87
CA ILE A 29 -21.25 14.09 -7.00
C ILE A 29 -19.82 14.07 -6.47
N VAL A 30 -19.16 12.95 -6.62
CA VAL A 30 -17.75 12.79 -6.22
C VAL A 30 -16.85 13.05 -7.43
N ALA A 31 -16.15 14.18 -7.43
CA ALA A 31 -15.25 14.52 -8.51
C ALA A 31 -13.97 13.68 -8.47
N PRO A 32 -13.49 13.15 -9.62
CA PRO A 32 -12.21 12.45 -9.68
C PRO A 32 -11.06 13.36 -9.26
N THR A 33 -10.09 12.79 -8.55
CA THR A 33 -8.89 13.53 -8.10
C THR A 33 -7.89 13.67 -9.26
N PRO A 34 -7.18 14.82 -9.37
CA PRO A 34 -6.11 14.99 -10.36
C PRO A 34 -5.07 13.88 -10.27
N ASN A 35 -4.77 13.25 -11.40
CA ASN A 35 -3.93 12.08 -11.48
C ASN A 35 -3.04 12.13 -12.74
N LYS A 36 -1.73 11.92 -12.58
CA LYS A 36 -0.77 11.88 -13.70
C LYS A 36 -0.69 10.52 -14.39
N TYR A 37 -1.18 9.47 -13.73
CA TYR A 37 -1.24 8.12 -14.29
C TYR A 37 -2.46 7.97 -15.19
N SER A 38 -2.32 7.21 -16.28
CA SER A 38 -3.45 6.81 -17.13
C SER A 38 -4.21 5.63 -16.52
N PRO A 39 -5.46 5.34 -16.95
CA PRO A 39 -6.14 4.11 -16.57
C PRO A 39 -5.38 2.83 -16.95
N ALA A 40 -4.65 2.85 -18.05
CA ALA A 40 -3.80 1.73 -18.47
C ALA A 40 -2.61 1.51 -17.52
N ASP A 41 -2.04 2.59 -16.95
CA ASP A 41 -1.01 2.49 -15.92
C ASP A 41 -1.57 1.85 -14.65
N ASP A 42 -2.80 2.19 -14.25
CA ASP A 42 -3.46 1.55 -13.10
C ASP A 42 -3.60 0.04 -13.33
N VAL A 43 -4.04 -0.38 -14.51
CA VAL A 43 -4.17 -1.82 -14.83
C VAL A 43 -2.83 -2.53 -14.72
N LYS A 44 -1.77 -1.95 -15.28
CA LYS A 44 -0.42 -2.53 -15.22
C LYS A 44 0.07 -2.67 -13.78
N LEU A 45 -0.01 -1.58 -13.02
CA LEU A 45 0.40 -1.56 -11.60
C LEU A 45 -0.39 -2.57 -10.77
N GLY A 46 -1.71 -2.61 -10.97
CA GLY A 46 -2.57 -3.53 -10.23
C GLY A 46 -2.35 -5.00 -10.57
N GLN A 47 -2.05 -5.32 -11.83
CA GLN A 47 -1.73 -6.70 -12.23
C GLN A 47 -0.40 -7.17 -11.63
N GLU A 48 0.63 -6.33 -11.64
CA GLU A 48 1.92 -6.61 -11.01
C GLU A 48 1.74 -6.83 -9.50
N ALA A 49 0.97 -5.94 -8.84
CA ALA A 49 0.65 -6.08 -7.43
C ALA A 49 -0.16 -7.34 -7.12
N ALA A 50 -1.18 -7.66 -7.92
CA ALA A 50 -2.00 -8.84 -7.73
C ALA A 50 -1.19 -10.15 -7.84
N GLN A 51 -0.22 -10.19 -8.77
CA GLN A 51 0.69 -11.33 -8.86
C GLN A 51 1.54 -11.50 -7.61
N GLN A 52 1.99 -10.39 -7.02
CA GLN A 52 2.76 -10.42 -5.78
C GLN A 52 1.89 -10.89 -4.61
N VAL A 53 0.70 -10.31 -4.44
CA VAL A 53 -0.27 -10.75 -3.42
C VAL A 53 -0.53 -12.26 -3.51
N GLN A 54 -0.75 -12.79 -4.72
CA GLN A 54 -1.02 -14.22 -4.92
C GLN A 54 0.17 -15.13 -4.61
N LYS A 55 1.40 -14.63 -4.67
CA LYS A 55 2.60 -15.37 -4.28
C LYS A 55 2.80 -15.39 -2.76
N GLU A 56 2.44 -14.32 -2.09
CA GLU A 56 2.79 -14.09 -0.68
C GLU A 56 1.66 -14.44 0.29
N LEU A 57 0.40 -14.21 -0.12
CA LEU A 57 -0.75 -14.48 0.74
C LEU A 57 -1.39 -15.83 0.41
N PRO A 58 -1.81 -16.61 1.44
CA PRO A 58 -2.51 -17.86 1.24
C PRO A 58 -3.92 -17.59 0.70
N LEU A 59 -4.16 -17.85 -0.57
CA LEU A 59 -5.52 -17.80 -1.13
C LEU A 59 -6.35 -18.98 -0.63
N LEU A 60 -7.65 -18.76 -0.42
CA LEU A 60 -8.54 -19.79 0.10
C LEU A 60 -8.72 -20.95 -0.89
N ASN A 61 -8.76 -20.68 -2.19
CA ASN A 61 -8.93 -21.68 -3.25
C ASN A 61 -10.15 -22.61 -3.03
N ASP A 62 -11.25 -22.08 -2.51
CA ASP A 62 -12.54 -22.76 -2.42
C ASP A 62 -13.51 -22.18 -3.47
N PRO A 63 -13.86 -22.96 -4.51
CA PRO A 63 -14.66 -22.45 -5.61
C PRO A 63 -16.01 -21.87 -5.18
N SER A 64 -16.66 -22.47 -4.18
CA SER A 64 -18.00 -22.02 -3.73
C SER A 64 -17.93 -20.66 -3.04
N VAL A 65 -16.90 -20.43 -2.22
CA VAL A 65 -16.69 -19.15 -1.52
C VAL A 65 -16.21 -18.09 -2.49
N GLU A 66 -15.33 -18.44 -3.44
CA GLU A 66 -14.87 -17.52 -4.48
C GLU A 66 -15.99 -17.12 -5.45
N GLU A 67 -16.86 -18.06 -5.85
CA GLU A 67 -18.03 -17.75 -6.68
C GLU A 67 -19.00 -16.83 -5.94
N TYR A 68 -19.25 -17.08 -4.66
CA TYR A 68 -20.07 -16.24 -3.81
C TYR A 68 -19.52 -14.81 -3.76
N LEU A 69 -18.24 -14.62 -3.42
CA LEU A 69 -17.60 -13.31 -3.35
C LEU A 69 -17.60 -12.60 -4.72
N SER A 70 -17.31 -13.36 -5.78
CA SER A 70 -17.33 -12.84 -7.15
C SER A 70 -18.74 -12.41 -7.56
N GLY A 71 -19.78 -13.10 -7.11
CA GLY A 71 -21.18 -12.73 -7.32
C GLY A 71 -21.52 -11.36 -6.76
N ILE A 72 -21.11 -11.06 -5.53
CA ILE A 72 -21.25 -9.73 -4.91
C ILE A 72 -20.47 -8.69 -5.73
N GLY A 73 -19.20 -8.94 -6.00
CA GLY A 73 -18.33 -8.02 -6.72
C GLY A 73 -18.85 -7.69 -8.11
N GLN A 74 -19.28 -8.70 -8.88
CA GLN A 74 -19.86 -8.49 -10.21
C GLN A 74 -21.19 -7.73 -10.17
N ARG A 75 -21.97 -7.88 -9.11
CA ARG A 75 -23.21 -7.11 -8.91
C ARG A 75 -22.89 -5.64 -8.70
N LEU A 76 -21.89 -5.33 -7.87
CA LEU A 76 -21.40 -3.96 -7.65
C LEU A 76 -20.81 -3.35 -8.93
N VAL A 77 -20.01 -4.11 -9.68
CA VAL A 77 -19.42 -3.66 -10.97
C VAL A 77 -20.49 -3.29 -11.99
N ARG A 78 -21.55 -4.08 -12.10
CA ARG A 78 -22.69 -3.75 -12.99
C ARG A 78 -23.45 -2.48 -12.57
N ALA A 79 -23.35 -2.10 -11.33
CA ALA A 79 -24.00 -0.90 -10.76
C ALA A 79 -23.13 0.37 -10.87
N ILE A 80 -21.94 0.31 -11.44
CA ILE A 80 -21.04 1.45 -11.60
C ILE A 80 -21.70 2.48 -12.51
N PRO A 81 -21.93 3.75 -12.05
CA PRO A 81 -22.40 4.82 -12.88
C PRO A 81 -21.46 5.13 -14.05
N GLY A 82 -22.02 5.54 -15.20
CA GLY A 82 -21.27 5.73 -16.44
C GLY A 82 -20.06 6.66 -16.31
N GLU A 83 -20.18 7.70 -15.49
CA GLU A 83 -19.13 8.69 -15.24
C GLU A 83 -17.91 8.14 -14.50
N TYR A 84 -18.04 7.00 -13.79
CA TYR A 84 -16.95 6.33 -13.07
C TYR A 84 -16.45 5.06 -13.77
N GLN A 85 -17.00 4.75 -14.96
CA GLN A 85 -16.57 3.57 -15.70
C GLN A 85 -15.19 3.77 -16.33
N HIS A 86 -14.34 2.77 -16.18
CA HIS A 86 -13.03 2.67 -16.84
C HIS A 86 -13.01 1.37 -17.65
N PRO A 87 -13.21 1.41 -18.97
CA PRO A 87 -13.31 0.21 -19.81
C PRO A 87 -12.05 -0.67 -19.79
N GLU A 88 -10.91 -0.08 -19.46
CA GLU A 88 -9.62 -0.79 -19.33
C GLU A 88 -9.56 -1.68 -18.08
N PHE A 89 -10.31 -1.35 -17.03
CA PHE A 89 -10.20 -2.01 -15.74
C PHE A 89 -10.66 -3.47 -15.80
N ARG A 90 -10.00 -4.31 -14.99
CA ARG A 90 -10.22 -5.77 -14.93
C ARG A 90 -10.52 -6.17 -13.49
N TYR A 91 -11.80 -6.22 -13.15
CA TYR A 91 -12.27 -6.53 -11.81
C TYR A 91 -12.18 -8.03 -11.55
N THR A 92 -11.42 -8.41 -10.53
CA THR A 92 -11.30 -9.78 -10.04
C THR A 92 -11.44 -9.78 -8.52
N PHE A 93 -12.01 -10.86 -7.97
CA PHE A 93 -12.31 -10.97 -6.55
C PHE A 93 -11.74 -12.27 -6.03
N ARG A 94 -10.90 -12.22 -5.01
CA ARG A 94 -10.24 -13.38 -4.42
C ARG A 94 -10.36 -13.37 -2.91
N VAL A 95 -10.45 -14.54 -2.31
CA VAL A 95 -10.46 -14.70 -0.85
C VAL A 95 -9.07 -15.04 -0.37
N VAL A 96 -8.55 -14.25 0.57
CA VAL A 96 -7.31 -14.55 1.31
C VAL A 96 -7.70 -15.38 2.54
N ASN A 97 -7.10 -16.54 2.71
CA ASN A 97 -7.30 -17.39 3.89
C ASN A 97 -6.52 -16.84 5.09
N GLN A 98 -7.01 -15.72 5.64
CA GLN A 98 -6.41 -15.01 6.75
C GLN A 98 -7.48 -14.61 7.75
N LYS A 99 -7.14 -14.69 9.06
CA LYS A 99 -8.09 -14.48 10.17
C LYS A 99 -8.40 -12.99 10.40
N GLU A 100 -7.44 -12.10 10.12
CA GLU A 100 -7.64 -10.67 10.28
C GLU A 100 -8.78 -10.16 9.43
N ILE A 101 -9.58 -9.25 9.99
CA ILE A 101 -10.70 -8.63 9.30
C ILE A 101 -10.13 -7.52 8.42
N ASN A 102 -9.95 -7.81 7.15
CA ASN A 102 -9.41 -6.88 6.17
C ASN A 102 -9.93 -7.17 4.76
N ALA A 103 -9.91 -6.15 3.91
CA ALA A 103 -10.14 -6.21 2.47
C ALA A 103 -9.36 -5.08 1.82
N PHE A 104 -8.93 -5.25 0.59
CA PHE A 104 -8.24 -4.21 -0.17
C PHE A 104 -8.43 -4.42 -1.66
N ALA A 105 -8.42 -3.33 -2.41
CA ALA A 105 -8.45 -3.36 -3.86
C ALA A 105 -7.21 -2.68 -4.44
N LEU A 106 -6.78 -3.17 -5.61
CA LEU A 106 -5.60 -2.70 -6.32
C LEU A 106 -6.02 -1.83 -7.52
N PRO A 107 -5.14 -0.96 -8.02
CA PRO A 107 -5.41 -0.17 -9.22
C PRO A 107 -5.90 -1.06 -10.37
N GLY A 108 -6.84 -0.54 -11.15
CA GLY A 108 -7.33 -1.27 -12.31
C GLY A 108 -8.22 -2.48 -12.02
N GLY A 109 -8.56 -2.77 -10.73
CA GLY A 109 -9.68 -3.62 -10.38
C GLY A 109 -9.50 -4.86 -9.53
N PRO A 110 -8.30 -5.47 -9.38
CA PRO A 110 -8.16 -6.67 -8.52
C PRO A 110 -8.50 -6.35 -7.06
N MET A 111 -9.33 -7.19 -6.43
CA MET A 111 -9.77 -7.04 -5.04
C MET A 111 -9.55 -8.33 -4.26
N PHE A 112 -9.11 -8.19 -3.03
CA PHE A 112 -8.85 -9.27 -2.09
C PHE A 112 -9.64 -9.05 -0.81
N VAL A 113 -10.34 -10.08 -0.35
CA VAL A 113 -11.12 -10.04 0.89
C VAL A 113 -10.62 -11.15 1.80
N ASN A 114 -10.25 -10.82 3.02
CA ASN A 114 -9.82 -11.82 3.98
C ASN A 114 -11.02 -12.66 4.43
N ARG A 115 -10.79 -13.95 4.65
CA ARG A 115 -11.76 -14.87 5.20
C ARG A 115 -12.35 -14.34 6.51
N GLY A 116 -11.52 -13.75 7.37
CA GLY A 116 -11.97 -13.16 8.64
C GLY A 116 -13.01 -12.05 8.46
N MET A 117 -12.99 -11.30 7.35
CA MET A 117 -14.02 -10.30 7.01
C MET A 117 -15.37 -10.99 6.74
N ILE A 118 -15.38 -12.09 5.97
CA ILE A 118 -16.60 -12.85 5.64
C ILE A 118 -17.16 -13.51 6.90
N GLU A 119 -16.29 -14.05 7.76
CA GLU A 119 -16.69 -14.70 9.02
C GLU A 119 -17.25 -13.71 10.06
N ALA A 120 -16.78 -12.47 10.05
CA ALA A 120 -17.21 -11.42 10.99
C ALA A 120 -18.51 -10.73 10.57
N ALA A 121 -18.85 -10.74 9.29
CA ALA A 121 -20.05 -10.11 8.77
C ALA A 121 -21.33 -10.78 9.28
N HIS A 122 -22.39 -10.00 9.54
CA HIS A 122 -23.68 -10.49 9.98
C HIS A 122 -24.63 -10.78 8.81
N ASP A 123 -24.42 -10.07 7.69
CA ASP A 123 -25.18 -10.27 6.46
C ASP A 123 -24.32 -9.99 5.21
N GLU A 124 -24.84 -10.33 4.02
CA GLU A 124 -24.16 -10.09 2.73
C GLU A 124 -23.97 -8.61 2.46
N GLY A 125 -24.92 -7.78 2.94
CA GLY A 125 -24.84 -6.33 2.74
C GLY A 125 -23.63 -5.70 3.44
N GLU A 126 -23.21 -6.25 4.59
CA GLU A 126 -22.00 -5.80 5.28
C GLU A 126 -20.73 -6.07 4.44
N ILE A 127 -20.65 -7.25 3.81
CA ILE A 127 -19.54 -7.58 2.89
C ILE A 127 -19.60 -6.69 1.65
N ALA A 128 -20.79 -6.57 1.05
CA ALA A 128 -21.01 -5.70 -0.11
C ALA A 128 -20.63 -4.25 0.19
N GLY A 129 -20.88 -3.76 1.40
CA GLY A 129 -20.50 -2.42 1.86
C GLY A 129 -18.99 -2.18 1.85
N VAL A 130 -18.23 -3.11 2.41
CA VAL A 130 -16.76 -3.05 2.36
C VAL A 130 -16.28 -3.11 0.92
N MET A 131 -16.78 -4.07 0.13
CA MET A 131 -16.38 -4.20 -1.28
C MET A 131 -16.75 -2.97 -2.12
N ALA A 132 -17.87 -2.31 -1.84
CA ALA A 132 -18.27 -1.08 -2.50
C ALA A 132 -17.35 0.10 -2.13
N HIS A 133 -16.91 0.17 -0.87
CA HIS A 133 -15.92 1.15 -0.42
C HIS A 133 -14.57 0.96 -1.15
N GLU A 134 -14.06 -0.28 -1.17
CA GLU A 134 -12.82 -0.61 -1.87
C GLU A 134 -12.92 -0.34 -3.38
N LEU A 135 -14.05 -0.74 -3.99
CA LEU A 135 -14.32 -0.46 -5.40
C LEU A 135 -14.33 1.04 -5.68
N SER A 136 -14.86 1.86 -4.77
CA SER A 136 -14.88 3.31 -4.90
C SER A 136 -13.47 3.91 -4.91
N HIS A 137 -12.54 3.40 -4.10
CA HIS A 137 -11.13 3.79 -4.19
C HIS A 137 -10.52 3.49 -5.56
N VAL A 138 -10.88 2.36 -6.17
CA VAL A 138 -10.43 1.99 -7.53
C VAL A 138 -11.04 2.92 -8.57
N LEU A 139 -12.35 3.16 -8.52
CA LEU A 139 -13.07 3.99 -9.49
C LEU A 139 -12.59 5.45 -9.48
N LEU A 140 -12.34 5.99 -8.29
CA LEU A 140 -11.82 7.34 -8.09
C LEU A 140 -10.28 7.40 -8.24
N ARG A 141 -9.65 6.25 -8.46
CA ARG A 141 -8.21 6.09 -8.71
C ARG A 141 -7.34 6.66 -7.60
N HIS A 142 -7.82 6.55 -6.34
CA HIS A 142 -7.21 7.17 -5.16
C HIS A 142 -5.75 6.77 -4.96
N GLY A 143 -5.39 5.52 -5.25
CA GLY A 143 -4.01 5.04 -5.11
C GLY A 143 -3.02 5.79 -5.99
N THR A 144 -3.26 5.87 -7.29
CA THR A 144 -2.38 6.57 -8.22
C THR A 144 -2.51 8.09 -8.13
N ALA A 145 -3.67 8.61 -7.72
CA ALA A 145 -3.82 10.02 -7.38
C ALA A 145 -2.99 10.41 -6.16
N GLN A 146 -2.96 9.56 -5.13
CA GLN A 146 -2.09 9.75 -3.96
C GLN A 146 -0.62 9.67 -4.34
N ALA A 147 -0.22 8.73 -5.19
CA ALA A 147 1.12 8.66 -5.75
C ALA A 147 1.49 9.93 -6.54
N THR A 148 0.52 10.54 -7.22
CA THR A 148 0.70 11.82 -7.90
C THR A 148 0.94 12.97 -6.91
N LYS A 149 0.24 13.01 -5.79
CA LYS A 149 0.47 14.00 -4.71
C LYS A 149 1.82 13.77 -4.03
N ALA A 150 2.15 12.53 -3.70
CA ALA A 150 3.42 12.17 -3.07
C ALA A 150 4.62 12.61 -3.93
N THR A 151 4.55 12.47 -5.26
CA THR A 151 5.61 12.96 -6.16
C THR A 151 5.87 14.46 -6.11
N LYS A 152 4.96 15.26 -5.57
CA LYS A 152 5.18 16.68 -5.35
C LYS A 152 5.88 16.99 -4.01
N TYR A 153 5.76 16.10 -3.03
CA TYR A 153 6.23 16.32 -1.65
C TYR A 153 7.29 15.33 -1.19
N GLU A 154 7.42 14.18 -1.83
CA GLU A 154 8.29 13.08 -1.37
C GLU A 154 8.91 12.29 -2.54
N ILE A 155 9.62 12.95 -3.43
CA ILE A 155 10.48 12.18 -4.34
C ILE A 155 11.78 11.90 -3.59
N GLY A 156 11.88 10.78 -2.90
CA GLY A 156 13.20 10.44 -2.39
C GLY A 156 13.31 9.46 -1.25
N ALA A 157 12.26 9.10 -0.59
CA ALA A 157 12.38 8.06 0.43
C ALA A 157 11.25 7.04 0.29
N VAL A 158 11.63 5.77 0.27
CA VAL A 158 10.78 4.65 0.65
C VAL A 158 9.97 4.00 -0.46
N ALA A 159 10.64 3.50 -1.46
CA ALA A 159 9.99 2.68 -2.48
C ALA A 159 9.69 1.22 -2.05
N GLY A 160 10.26 0.72 -0.99
CA GLY A 160 10.10 -0.69 -0.55
C GLY A 160 9.26 -0.91 0.71
N GLN A 161 9.04 0.12 1.52
CA GLN A 161 8.58 -0.06 2.91
C GLN A 161 7.06 0.07 3.10
N VAL A 162 6.32 0.55 2.12
CA VAL A 162 4.92 0.94 2.30
C VAL A 162 3.94 -0.16 1.98
N LEU A 163 4.29 -1.15 1.17
CA LEU A 163 3.44 -2.33 0.94
C LEU A 163 3.17 -3.13 2.22
N GLY A 164 4.14 -3.20 3.11
CA GLY A 164 4.02 -3.88 4.38
C GLY A 164 3.00 -3.29 5.33
N ALA A 165 2.78 -1.98 5.26
CA ALA A 165 1.93 -1.29 6.20
C ALA A 165 0.43 -1.46 5.93
N ILE A 166 0.02 -1.92 4.74
CA ILE A 166 -1.40 -1.91 4.32
C ILE A 166 -2.02 -3.29 4.24
N VAL A 167 -1.24 -4.28 3.85
CA VAL A 167 -1.71 -5.66 4.01
C VAL A 167 -1.79 -6.00 5.50
N GLY A 168 -1.33 -5.07 6.35
CA GLY A 168 -1.40 -5.08 7.80
C GLY A 168 -0.55 -6.15 8.46
N GLY A 169 0.12 -5.77 9.53
CA GLY A 169 0.88 -6.70 10.37
C GLY A 169 2.01 -7.43 9.63
N ALA A 170 2.21 -8.70 10.00
CA ALA A 170 3.33 -9.51 9.54
C ALA A 170 3.27 -9.92 8.06
N ALA A 171 2.08 -10.07 7.47
CA ALA A 171 1.94 -10.38 6.06
C ALA A 171 2.29 -9.19 5.16
N GLY A 172 1.96 -7.98 5.62
CA GLY A 172 2.33 -6.75 4.94
C GLY A 172 3.82 -6.47 4.92
N SER A 173 4.56 -6.85 5.96
CA SER A 173 6.02 -6.71 5.98
C SER A 173 6.71 -7.59 4.95
N LEU A 174 6.15 -8.76 4.63
CA LEU A 174 6.65 -9.65 3.57
C LEU A 174 6.47 -9.04 2.17
N ILE A 175 5.31 -8.41 1.93
CA ILE A 175 5.02 -7.74 0.65
C ILE A 175 5.91 -6.50 0.47
N ALA A 176 6.18 -5.76 1.54
CA ALA A 176 7.06 -4.58 1.50
C ALA A 176 8.50 -4.91 1.09
N GLN A 177 9.00 -6.09 1.46
CA GLN A 177 10.37 -6.51 1.16
C GLN A 177 10.55 -6.98 -0.29
N GLY A 178 9.46 -7.37 -0.98
CA GLY A 178 9.53 -7.96 -2.32
C GLY A 178 9.17 -7.05 -3.49
N SER A 179 8.69 -5.84 -3.25
CA SER A 179 8.08 -5.04 -4.32
C SER A 179 8.98 -3.96 -4.88
N ASN A 180 9.11 -3.97 -6.21
CA ASN A 180 9.64 -2.84 -6.97
C ASN A 180 8.68 -1.65 -6.93
N PHE A 181 9.22 -0.49 -6.65
CA PHE A 181 8.79 0.93 -6.72
C PHE A 181 7.30 1.30 -6.94
N GLY A 182 6.49 0.55 -7.69
CA GLY A 182 5.14 1.00 -8.09
C GLY A 182 4.03 0.72 -7.08
N ILE A 183 4.20 -0.30 -6.27
CA ILE A 183 3.14 -0.87 -5.43
C ILE A 183 3.10 -0.19 -4.05
N SER A 184 4.25 0.21 -3.53
CA SER A 184 4.36 0.82 -2.20
C SER A 184 3.64 2.15 -2.03
N THR A 185 3.58 2.96 -3.09
CA THR A 185 2.92 4.28 -3.05
C THR A 185 1.39 4.17 -3.06
N TYR A 186 0.88 3.05 -3.59
CA TYR A 186 -0.56 2.81 -3.69
C TYR A 186 -1.20 2.54 -2.34
N PHE A 187 -0.47 1.94 -1.43
CA PHE A 187 -0.96 1.45 -0.17
C PHE A 187 -0.73 2.39 1.03
N MET A 188 -0.43 3.64 0.82
CA MET A 188 -0.40 4.63 1.91
C MET A 188 -1.82 4.85 2.45
N LYS A 189 -1.97 5.06 3.76
CA LYS A 189 -3.25 5.45 4.35
C LYS A 189 -3.86 6.58 3.56
N PHE A 190 -5.09 6.39 3.12
CA PHE A 190 -5.79 7.40 2.37
C PHE A 190 -6.11 8.63 3.23
N SER A 191 -6.16 9.80 2.60
CA SER A 191 -6.57 11.01 3.30
C SER A 191 -8.03 10.91 3.73
N ARG A 192 -8.40 11.65 4.78
CA ARG A 192 -9.81 11.73 5.22
C ARG A 192 -10.77 12.16 4.11
N GLU A 193 -10.29 12.93 3.16
CA GLU A 193 -11.05 13.34 1.98
C GLU A 193 -11.34 12.13 1.07
N TYR A 194 -10.32 11.31 0.76
CA TYR A 194 -10.47 10.10 -0.05
C TYR A 194 -11.37 9.07 0.62
N GLU A 195 -11.26 8.91 1.93
CA GLU A 195 -12.18 8.07 2.70
C GLU A 195 -13.63 8.55 2.59
N SER A 196 -13.85 9.86 2.72
CA SER A 196 -15.18 10.43 2.55
C SER A 196 -15.76 10.25 1.15
N GLN A 197 -14.92 10.37 0.13
CA GLN A 197 -15.32 10.15 -1.26
C GLN A 197 -15.68 8.67 -1.50
N ALA A 198 -14.88 7.75 -0.96
CA ALA A 198 -15.14 6.32 -1.06
C ALA A 198 -16.41 5.90 -0.31
N ASP A 199 -16.69 6.50 0.84
CA ASP A 199 -17.95 6.27 1.57
C ASP A 199 -19.18 6.69 0.76
N ILE A 200 -19.17 7.89 0.21
CA ILE A 200 -20.29 8.42 -0.56
C ILE A 200 -20.54 7.58 -1.81
N LEU A 201 -19.51 7.35 -2.62
CA LEU A 201 -19.65 6.55 -3.83
C LEU A 201 -20.00 5.08 -3.50
N GLY A 202 -19.45 4.52 -2.43
CA GLY A 202 -19.76 3.18 -1.96
C GLY A 202 -21.22 3.00 -1.61
N VAL A 203 -21.81 3.96 -0.89
CA VAL A 203 -23.26 4.01 -0.58
C VAL A 203 -24.08 4.07 -1.87
N GLN A 204 -23.69 4.88 -2.85
CA GLN A 204 -24.36 4.98 -4.15
C GLN A 204 -24.29 3.65 -4.93
N LEU A 205 -23.11 3.02 -4.98
CA LEU A 205 -22.94 1.71 -5.62
C LEU A 205 -23.80 0.63 -4.97
N MET A 206 -23.86 0.58 -3.64
CA MET A 206 -24.74 -0.36 -2.93
C MET A 206 -26.21 -0.15 -3.30
N ALA A 207 -26.67 1.12 -3.28
CA ALA A 207 -28.04 1.45 -3.64
C ALA A 207 -28.39 1.00 -5.06
N HIS A 208 -27.53 1.31 -6.04
CA HIS A 208 -27.72 0.92 -7.45
C HIS A 208 -27.62 -0.60 -7.64
N ALA A 209 -26.81 -1.29 -6.85
CA ALA A 209 -26.71 -2.74 -6.87
C ALA A 209 -27.88 -3.46 -6.16
N GLY A 210 -28.81 -2.69 -5.55
CA GLY A 210 -29.96 -3.23 -4.83
C GLY A 210 -29.68 -3.66 -3.39
N TYR A 211 -28.52 -3.33 -2.84
CA TYR A 211 -28.21 -3.52 -1.43
C TYR A 211 -28.78 -2.42 -0.56
N ASN A 212 -29.01 -2.71 0.71
CA ASN A 212 -29.29 -1.67 1.70
C ASN A 212 -27.98 -0.98 2.11
N PRO A 213 -27.77 0.31 1.79
CA PRO A 213 -26.54 1.00 2.13
C PRO A 213 -26.27 1.13 3.63
N GLN A 214 -27.32 0.95 4.48
CA GLN A 214 -27.15 0.94 5.93
C GLN A 214 -26.27 -0.21 6.40
N SER A 215 -26.22 -1.34 5.67
CA SER A 215 -25.33 -2.46 6.00
C SER A 215 -23.86 -2.05 5.99
N MET A 216 -23.44 -1.12 5.13
CA MET A 216 -22.09 -0.56 5.16
C MET A 216 -21.81 0.15 6.51
N ALA A 217 -22.73 0.97 6.98
CA ALA A 217 -22.60 1.63 8.29
C ALA A 217 -22.64 0.61 9.45
N ASN A 218 -23.43 -0.46 9.32
CA ASN A 218 -23.47 -1.55 10.30
C ASN A 218 -22.13 -2.27 10.38
N MET A 219 -21.49 -2.57 9.24
CA MET A 219 -20.17 -3.19 9.22
C MET A 219 -19.12 -2.35 9.96
N PHE A 220 -19.11 -1.02 9.76
CA PHE A 220 -18.23 -0.14 10.54
C PHE A 220 -18.45 -0.26 12.04
N ARG A 221 -19.70 -0.41 12.46
CA ARG A 221 -20.06 -0.61 13.87
C ARG A 221 -19.60 -1.99 14.38
N THR A 222 -19.81 -3.03 13.59
CA THR A 222 -19.30 -4.38 13.85
C THR A 222 -17.79 -4.37 14.05
N LEU A 223 -17.06 -3.70 13.15
CA LEU A 223 -15.62 -3.56 13.24
C LEU A 223 -15.17 -2.77 14.48
N ALA A 224 -15.87 -1.69 14.83
CA ALA A 224 -15.54 -0.87 15.99
C ALA A 224 -15.76 -1.59 17.35
N GLN A 225 -16.64 -2.59 17.39
CA GLN A 225 -16.95 -3.37 18.60
C GLN A 225 -15.95 -4.53 18.85
N GLN A 226 -15.15 -4.88 17.88
CA GLN A 226 -14.12 -5.91 18.05
C GLN A 226 -12.92 -5.34 18.81
N GLY A 227 -12.91 -5.51 20.13
CA GLY A 227 -11.97 -4.89 21.06
C GLY A 227 -10.47 -5.19 20.77
N GLY A 228 -9.60 -4.45 21.42
CA GLY A 228 -8.14 -4.49 21.23
C GLY A 228 -7.62 -3.29 20.43
N SER A 229 -6.59 -3.46 19.61
CA SER A 229 -6.07 -2.43 18.69
C SER A 229 -7.03 -2.07 17.52
N GLY A 230 -8.24 -2.66 17.52
CA GLY A 230 -9.23 -2.56 16.44
C GLY A 230 -8.89 -3.46 15.24
N PRO A 231 -9.88 -3.74 14.37
CA PRO A 231 -9.61 -4.44 13.12
C PRO A 231 -8.61 -3.68 12.26
N GLU A 232 -7.75 -4.41 11.58
CA GLU A 232 -6.73 -3.89 10.69
C GLU A 232 -7.31 -2.95 9.64
N TRP A 233 -8.45 -3.30 9.07
CA TRP A 233 -9.15 -2.46 8.09
C TRP A 233 -9.45 -1.05 8.60
N LEU A 234 -9.90 -0.87 9.87
CA LEU A 234 -10.11 0.46 10.46
C LEU A 234 -8.81 1.23 10.67
N SER A 235 -7.68 0.53 10.85
CA SER A 235 -6.35 1.13 10.95
C SER A 235 -5.93 1.75 9.63
N ASP A 236 -6.27 1.10 8.53
CA ASP A 236 -5.92 1.51 7.16
C ASP A 236 -6.91 2.54 6.61
N HIS A 237 -8.17 2.48 7.05
CA HIS A 237 -9.25 3.40 6.72
C HIS A 237 -9.71 4.20 7.95
N PRO A 238 -8.96 5.22 8.36
CA PRO A 238 -9.20 5.94 9.62
C PRO A 238 -10.61 6.54 9.67
N ASN A 239 -11.28 6.35 10.80
CA ASN A 239 -12.59 6.91 11.03
C ASN A 239 -12.49 8.42 11.38
N PRO A 240 -12.96 9.35 10.54
CA PRO A 240 -13.02 10.77 10.85
C PRO A 240 -14.17 11.17 11.78
N GLY A 241 -14.73 10.23 12.54
CA GLY A 241 -15.70 10.47 13.61
C GLY A 241 -17.16 10.64 13.18
N ASN A 242 -17.44 10.90 11.89
CA ASN A 242 -18.79 11.10 11.38
C ASN A 242 -19.11 10.33 10.09
N ARG A 243 -18.31 9.31 9.76
CA ARG A 243 -18.48 8.48 8.55
C ARG A 243 -19.87 7.83 8.52
N GLU A 244 -20.26 7.17 9.61
CA GLU A 244 -21.57 6.51 9.73
C GLU A 244 -22.72 7.49 9.45
N GLN A 245 -22.70 8.68 10.06
CA GLN A 245 -23.75 9.69 9.85
C GLN A 245 -23.84 10.14 8.39
N ARG A 246 -22.71 10.35 7.73
CA ARG A 246 -22.69 10.76 6.31
C ARG A 246 -23.20 9.65 5.40
N MET A 247 -22.81 8.40 5.62
CA MET A 247 -23.31 7.26 4.87
C MET A 247 -24.83 7.12 5.01
N LEU A 248 -25.36 7.27 6.23
CA LEU A 248 -26.80 7.22 6.49
C LEU A 248 -27.57 8.41 5.87
N GLN A 249 -26.96 9.59 5.80
CA GLN A 249 -27.53 10.74 5.10
C GLN A 249 -27.60 10.50 3.59
N GLU A 250 -26.53 10.02 2.97
CA GLU A 250 -26.49 9.68 1.54
C GLU A 250 -27.49 8.57 1.21
N ALA A 251 -27.56 7.52 2.04
CA ALA A 251 -28.54 6.44 1.88
C ALA A 251 -30.00 6.93 1.90
N LYS A 252 -30.31 7.93 2.73
CA LYS A 252 -31.65 8.56 2.76
C LYS A 252 -31.93 9.33 1.49
N LEU A 253 -30.96 10.07 0.95
CA LEU A 253 -31.12 10.82 -0.31
C LEU A 253 -31.44 9.88 -1.48
N LEU A 254 -30.88 8.68 -1.45
CA LEU A 254 -31.09 7.64 -2.48
C LEU A 254 -32.41 6.87 -2.33
N ASN A 255 -33.17 7.06 -1.22
CA ASN A 255 -34.35 6.26 -0.88
C ASN A 255 -34.11 4.73 -0.89
N ALA A 256 -32.88 4.30 -0.60
CA ALA A 256 -32.43 2.92 -0.74
C ALA A 256 -32.40 2.13 0.58
N THR A 257 -32.94 2.67 1.66
CA THR A 257 -32.92 2.06 3.01
C THR A 257 -33.78 0.79 3.13
N ASN A 258 -34.65 0.54 2.16
CA ASN A 258 -35.55 -0.63 2.11
C ASN A 258 -35.12 -1.69 1.08
N ASN A 259 -33.91 -1.62 0.55
CA ASN A 259 -33.42 -2.61 -0.38
C ASN A 259 -33.30 -3.99 0.30
N PRO A 260 -33.67 -5.09 -0.40
CA PRO A 260 -33.88 -6.38 0.22
C PRO A 260 -32.63 -7.20 0.52
N TYR A 261 -31.45 -6.83 -0.06
CA TYR A 261 -30.26 -7.65 0.09
C TYR A 261 -29.60 -7.43 1.45
N GLY A 262 -29.66 -8.46 2.26
CA GLY A 262 -29.04 -8.55 3.57
C GLY A 262 -28.62 -9.99 3.83
N ASP A 263 -29.46 -10.75 4.52
CA ASP A 263 -29.21 -12.16 4.83
C ASP A 263 -29.67 -13.07 3.68
N THR A 264 -28.75 -13.40 2.76
CA THR A 264 -29.03 -14.26 1.61
C THR A 264 -28.71 -15.73 1.91
N PRO A 265 -29.40 -16.70 1.25
CA PRO A 265 -29.02 -18.11 1.37
C PRO A 265 -27.59 -18.38 0.94
N GLU A 266 -27.07 -17.62 -0.02
CA GLU A 266 -25.70 -17.68 -0.52
C GLU A 266 -24.71 -17.31 0.59
N PHE A 267 -24.96 -16.22 1.31
CA PHE A 267 -24.20 -15.80 2.46
C PHE A 267 -24.16 -16.86 3.56
N GLN A 268 -25.33 -17.40 3.92
CA GLN A 268 -25.43 -18.45 4.94
C GLN A 268 -24.63 -19.69 4.54
N ARG A 269 -24.70 -20.10 3.24
CA ARG A 269 -23.90 -21.23 2.73
C ARG A 269 -22.41 -20.95 2.80
N ALA A 270 -21.97 -19.75 2.39
CA ALA A 270 -20.57 -19.36 2.44
C ALA A 270 -20.04 -19.36 3.88
N GLN A 271 -20.78 -18.77 4.82
CA GLN A 271 -20.41 -18.79 6.25
C GLN A 271 -20.38 -20.21 6.82
N ALA A 272 -21.38 -21.05 6.54
CA ALA A 272 -21.41 -22.44 6.98
C ALA A 272 -20.20 -23.22 6.43
N ARG A 273 -19.86 -22.97 5.16
CA ARG A 273 -18.69 -23.58 4.51
C ARG A 273 -17.40 -23.18 5.23
N LEU A 274 -17.20 -21.89 5.52
CA LEU A 274 -16.02 -21.37 6.20
C LEU A 274 -15.92 -21.91 7.64
N LYS A 275 -17.03 -21.94 8.38
CA LYS A 275 -17.09 -22.52 9.75
C LYS A 275 -16.74 -24.01 9.78
N GLY A 276 -16.98 -24.75 8.70
CA GLY A 276 -16.61 -26.16 8.56
C GLY A 276 -15.13 -26.41 8.22
N MET A 277 -14.36 -25.36 7.90
CA MET A 277 -12.94 -25.48 7.60
C MET A 277 -12.09 -25.30 8.87
N SER A 278 -10.83 -25.72 8.80
CA SER A 278 -9.83 -25.37 9.83
C SER A 278 -9.78 -23.86 10.02
N PRO A 279 -9.56 -23.34 11.24
CA PRO A 279 -9.45 -21.91 11.49
C PRO A 279 -8.45 -21.24 10.54
N ALA A 280 -8.80 -20.06 10.04
CA ALA A 280 -7.88 -19.28 9.22
C ALA A 280 -6.64 -18.90 10.05
N PRO A 281 -5.43 -18.99 9.46
CA PRO A 281 -4.22 -18.56 10.14
C PRO A 281 -4.20 -17.04 10.34
N THR A 282 -3.57 -16.60 11.41
CA THR A 282 -3.26 -15.19 11.62
C THR A 282 -2.10 -14.74 10.72
N ALA A 283 -1.98 -13.44 10.48
CA ALA A 283 -0.85 -12.86 9.78
C ALA A 283 0.50 -13.31 10.37
N LYS A 284 0.60 -13.36 11.71
CA LYS A 284 1.79 -13.84 12.42
C LYS A 284 2.08 -15.32 12.13
N GLU A 285 1.06 -16.16 12.09
CA GLU A 285 1.23 -17.60 11.77
C GLU A 285 1.61 -17.80 10.31
N ILE A 286 1.05 -17.02 9.39
CA ILE A 286 1.43 -17.01 7.97
C ILE A 286 2.92 -16.64 7.85
N GLN A 287 3.36 -15.58 8.50
CA GLN A 287 4.76 -15.18 8.52
C GLN A 287 5.66 -16.29 9.07
N GLN A 288 5.31 -16.88 10.20
CA GLN A 288 6.07 -18.00 10.77
C GLN A 288 6.10 -19.23 9.86
N GLN A 289 4.98 -19.54 9.17
CA GLN A 289 4.95 -20.63 8.21
C GLN A 289 5.80 -20.33 6.96
N THR A 290 5.78 -19.09 6.49
CA THR A 290 6.63 -18.65 5.37
C THR A 290 8.10 -18.71 5.75
N GLN A 291 8.46 -18.28 6.96
CA GLN A 291 9.81 -18.43 7.51
C GLN A 291 10.23 -19.91 7.69
N ARG A 292 9.30 -20.80 8.06
CA ARG A 292 9.55 -22.25 8.16
C ARG A 292 9.58 -22.96 6.81
N ARG A 293 8.83 -22.46 5.80
CA ARG A 293 8.80 -22.98 4.42
C ARG A 293 9.92 -22.44 3.55
N GLN A 294 10.48 -21.28 3.91
CA GLN A 294 11.81 -20.98 3.42
C GLN A 294 12.65 -22.19 3.82
N PRO A 295 13.28 -22.90 2.86
CA PRO A 295 14.21 -23.92 3.27
C PRO A 295 15.07 -23.21 4.31
N THR A 296 15.22 -23.84 5.48
CA THR A 296 16.22 -23.47 6.45
C THR A 296 17.57 -23.60 5.75
N GLY A 297 17.71 -22.82 4.68
CA GLY A 297 18.93 -22.49 4.03
C GLY A 297 19.67 -21.67 5.06
N THR A 298 20.25 -22.43 5.97
CA THR A 298 21.37 -21.95 6.72
C THR A 298 21.13 -20.83 7.74
N THR A 299 20.23 -21.04 8.72
CA THR A 299 20.59 -20.57 10.06
C THR A 299 21.92 -21.26 10.40
N GLY A 300 23.00 -20.49 10.29
CA GLY A 300 24.33 -20.98 10.70
C GLY A 300 25.25 -21.56 9.62
N ARG A 301 24.93 -21.47 8.32
CA ARG A 301 25.99 -21.71 7.32
C ARG A 301 26.93 -20.52 7.36
N ALA A 302 28.17 -20.75 7.80
CA ALA A 302 29.25 -19.81 7.61
C ALA A 302 29.30 -19.48 6.11
N VAL A 303 28.88 -18.27 5.72
CA VAL A 303 29.03 -17.81 4.35
C VAL A 303 30.52 -17.56 4.20
N ASN A 304 31.21 -18.44 3.48
CA ASN A 304 32.63 -18.24 3.22
C ASN A 304 32.77 -17.23 2.07
N VAL A 305 32.69 -15.94 2.44
CA VAL A 305 32.84 -14.83 1.51
C VAL A 305 34.30 -14.38 1.52
N ALA A 306 34.87 -14.23 0.33
CA ALA A 306 36.25 -13.77 0.22
C ALA A 306 36.36 -12.30 0.73
N PRO A 307 37.38 -11.97 1.53
CA PRO A 307 37.57 -10.60 2.02
C PRO A 307 37.77 -9.62 0.86
N PRO A 308 37.55 -8.31 1.09
CA PRO A 308 37.74 -7.28 0.07
C PRO A 308 39.15 -7.32 -0.54
N SER A 309 39.23 -7.33 -1.86
CA SER A 309 40.51 -7.24 -2.57
C SER A 309 41.21 -5.93 -2.29
N GLY A 310 42.53 -5.97 -2.20
CA GLY A 310 43.36 -4.74 -2.10
C GLY A 310 43.37 -3.90 -3.37
N SER A 311 43.06 -4.49 -4.54
CA SER A 311 42.89 -3.80 -5.82
C SER A 311 41.43 -3.40 -6.01
N TYR A 312 41.17 -2.34 -6.81
CA TYR A 312 39.87 -1.77 -7.04
C TYR A 312 39.52 -1.74 -8.51
N ARG A 313 38.23 -1.94 -8.81
CA ARG A 313 37.66 -1.78 -10.15
C ARG A 313 36.60 -0.69 -10.11
N THR A 314 36.60 0.17 -11.12
CA THR A 314 35.60 1.24 -11.25
C THR A 314 34.44 0.79 -12.12
N TYR A 315 33.22 0.99 -11.64
CA TYR A 315 31.97 0.79 -12.37
C TYR A 315 31.33 2.15 -12.64
N GLN A 316 30.62 2.24 -13.76
CA GLN A 316 29.88 3.43 -14.16
C GLN A 316 28.42 3.04 -14.44
N PRO A 317 27.57 3.01 -13.39
CA PRO A 317 26.16 2.75 -13.57
C PRO A 317 25.46 3.88 -14.34
N SER A 318 24.27 3.56 -14.88
CA SER A 318 23.50 4.48 -15.75
C SER A 318 23.03 5.79 -15.10
N ASN A 319 23.14 5.91 -13.76
CA ASN A 319 22.79 7.11 -13.00
C ASN A 319 23.89 8.19 -12.97
N GLY A 320 24.93 8.07 -13.78
CA GLY A 320 26.00 9.06 -13.89
C GLY A 320 27.04 9.04 -12.77
N MET A 321 26.98 8.07 -11.86
CA MET A 321 27.99 7.86 -10.82
C MET A 321 29.17 7.05 -11.36
N ARG A 322 30.34 7.24 -10.75
CA ARG A 322 31.50 6.32 -10.88
C ARG A 322 31.84 5.82 -9.48
N VAL A 323 31.83 4.50 -9.32
CA VAL A 323 32.05 3.84 -8.03
C VAL A 323 33.20 2.88 -8.15
N ALA A 324 34.26 3.10 -7.38
CA ALA A 324 35.40 2.18 -7.29
C ALA A 324 35.18 1.23 -6.10
N VAL A 325 35.08 -0.07 -6.39
CA VAL A 325 34.88 -1.13 -5.37
C VAL A 325 36.02 -2.16 -5.45
N PRO A 326 36.26 -2.97 -4.40
CA PRO A 326 37.23 -4.06 -4.45
C PRO A 326 37.06 -4.92 -5.70
N ALA A 327 38.15 -5.32 -6.34
CA ALA A 327 38.13 -5.96 -7.66
C ALA A 327 37.39 -7.32 -7.68
N ASN A 328 37.19 -7.95 -6.51
CA ASN A 328 36.40 -9.17 -6.34
C ASN A 328 34.92 -8.90 -6.06
N TRP A 329 34.48 -7.63 -6.10
CA TRP A 329 33.06 -7.24 -5.98
C TRP A 329 32.47 -6.89 -7.35
N GLY A 330 31.23 -7.30 -7.58
CA GLY A 330 30.49 -6.97 -8.79
C GLY A 330 29.15 -6.34 -8.48
N PRO A 331 28.51 -5.68 -9.46
CA PRO A 331 27.14 -5.23 -9.32
C PRO A 331 26.22 -6.45 -9.28
N VAL A 332 25.49 -6.61 -8.18
CA VAL A 332 24.58 -7.74 -7.95
C VAL A 332 23.12 -7.34 -8.02
N GLN A 333 22.83 -6.06 -7.80
CA GLN A 333 21.51 -5.48 -7.94
C GLN A 333 21.64 -4.02 -8.42
N SER A 334 20.76 -3.63 -9.35
CA SER A 334 20.66 -2.25 -9.83
C SER A 334 19.20 -1.82 -9.80
N ALA A 335 18.94 -0.68 -9.14
CA ALA A 335 17.67 0.03 -9.18
C ALA A 335 17.86 1.35 -9.94
N SER A 336 16.78 2.08 -10.18
CA SER A 336 16.83 3.35 -10.91
C SER A 336 17.75 4.39 -10.24
N ASN A 337 17.90 4.33 -8.94
CA ASN A 337 18.63 5.31 -8.12
C ASN A 337 19.73 4.72 -7.24
N SER A 338 19.91 3.37 -7.22
CA SER A 338 20.96 2.71 -6.44
C SER A 338 21.56 1.49 -7.13
N VAL A 339 22.76 1.12 -6.72
CA VAL A 339 23.46 -0.10 -7.15
C VAL A 339 24.12 -0.75 -5.94
N THR A 340 23.92 -2.05 -5.80
CA THR A 340 24.56 -2.88 -4.79
C THR A 340 25.76 -3.62 -5.40
N TYR A 341 26.89 -3.51 -4.74
CA TYR A 341 28.14 -4.23 -5.09
C TYR A 341 28.50 -5.19 -3.97
N ALA A 342 28.66 -6.46 -4.32
CA ALA A 342 28.98 -7.50 -3.36
C ALA A 342 29.98 -8.51 -3.94
N PRO A 343 30.75 -9.21 -3.09
CA PRO A 343 31.53 -10.36 -3.51
C PRO A 343 30.63 -11.56 -3.82
N GLU A 344 31.17 -12.54 -4.56
CA GLU A 344 30.47 -13.79 -4.82
C GLU A 344 30.06 -14.50 -3.51
N GLY A 345 28.82 -15.02 -3.46
CA GLY A 345 28.27 -15.68 -2.29
C GLY A 345 27.73 -14.76 -1.19
N ALA A 346 27.87 -13.45 -1.32
CA ALA A 346 27.40 -12.49 -0.33
C ALA A 346 26.01 -11.89 -0.61
N TYR A 347 25.46 -12.14 -1.80
CA TYR A 347 24.16 -11.64 -2.24
C TYR A 347 23.15 -12.76 -2.33
N PHE A 348 21.99 -12.52 -1.79
CA PHE A 348 20.89 -13.48 -1.71
C PHE A 348 19.65 -12.85 -2.32
N SER A 349 19.14 -13.49 -3.36
CA SER A 349 17.80 -13.17 -3.88
C SER A 349 16.82 -14.10 -3.18
N GLY A 350 15.94 -13.53 -2.34
CA GLY A 350 14.82 -14.28 -1.78
C GLY A 350 13.85 -14.68 -2.88
N ASN A 351 13.17 -15.80 -2.70
CA ASN A 351 12.10 -16.25 -3.62
C ASN A 351 10.93 -15.25 -3.69
N ASN A 352 10.90 -14.28 -2.81
CA ASN A 352 9.88 -13.25 -2.66
C ASN A 352 10.27 -11.91 -3.34
N GLY A 353 11.32 -11.90 -4.18
CA GLY A 353 11.80 -10.67 -4.83
C GLY A 353 12.56 -9.72 -3.92
N GLY A 354 12.62 -9.99 -2.61
CA GLY A 354 13.52 -9.31 -1.69
C GLY A 354 14.96 -9.75 -1.94
N SER A 355 15.89 -8.83 -1.82
CA SER A 355 17.31 -9.12 -1.92
C SER A 355 18.01 -8.57 -0.68
N ALA A 356 18.91 -9.37 -0.15
CA ALA A 356 19.76 -8.99 0.96
C ALA A 356 21.21 -9.33 0.66
N PHE A 357 22.12 -8.58 1.22
CA PHE A 357 23.54 -8.89 1.12
C PHE A 357 24.18 -8.87 2.52
N THR A 358 25.07 -9.79 2.76
CA THR A 358 25.77 -9.95 4.05
C THR A 358 27.12 -9.25 4.07
N HIS A 359 27.68 -8.98 2.89
CA HIS A 359 28.94 -8.29 2.69
C HIS A 359 28.86 -7.45 1.41
N GLY A 360 29.24 -6.20 1.49
CA GLY A 360 29.24 -5.33 0.31
C GLY A 360 28.81 -3.90 0.62
N VAL A 361 28.47 -3.16 -0.44
CA VAL A 361 27.96 -1.80 -0.33
C VAL A 361 26.78 -1.58 -1.27
N GLU A 362 25.84 -0.80 -0.83
CA GLU A 362 24.86 -0.14 -1.70
C GLU A 362 25.20 1.35 -1.81
N VAL A 363 25.20 1.87 -3.03
CA VAL A 363 25.40 3.29 -3.33
C VAL A 363 24.20 3.79 -4.07
N GLY A 364 23.58 4.85 -3.56
CA GLY A 364 22.36 5.39 -4.15
C GLY A 364 22.20 6.89 -3.92
N VAL A 365 21.22 7.46 -4.62
CA VAL A 365 20.79 8.84 -4.45
C VAL A 365 19.33 8.85 -4.04
N ALA A 366 19.06 9.44 -2.88
CA ALA A 366 17.73 9.75 -2.40
C ALA A 366 17.43 11.24 -2.65
N GLN A 367 16.19 11.63 -2.55
CA GLN A 367 15.84 13.04 -2.55
C GLN A 367 16.25 13.66 -1.21
N GLY A 368 16.85 14.83 -1.27
CA GLY A 368 17.18 15.66 -0.12
C GLY A 368 16.29 16.89 -0.01
N THR A 369 16.29 17.50 1.15
CA THR A 369 15.64 18.79 1.43
C THR A 369 16.65 19.95 1.45
N GLY A 370 17.95 19.65 1.30
CA GLY A 370 19.06 20.59 1.47
C GLY A 370 19.51 20.75 2.93
N ASP A 371 19.08 19.83 3.80
CA ASP A 371 19.51 19.75 5.21
C ASP A 371 20.05 18.35 5.49
N LEU A 372 21.36 18.19 5.37
CA LEU A 372 22.04 16.89 5.50
C LEU A 372 21.67 16.14 6.78
N GLN A 373 21.56 16.84 7.90
CA GLN A 373 21.26 16.20 9.18
C GLN A 373 19.82 15.71 9.23
N ARG A 374 18.88 16.50 8.73
CA ARG A 374 17.46 16.13 8.65
C ARG A 374 17.27 14.95 7.72
N ASP A 375 17.90 14.99 6.54
CA ASP A 375 17.77 13.98 5.50
C ASP A 375 18.41 12.66 5.93
N THR A 376 19.59 12.71 6.57
CA THR A 376 20.24 11.54 7.18
C THR A 376 19.34 10.92 8.26
N ASN A 377 18.76 11.74 9.15
CA ASN A 377 17.86 11.24 10.19
C ASN A 377 16.55 10.66 9.61
N SER A 378 16.07 11.20 8.51
CA SER A 378 14.91 10.65 7.81
C SER A 378 15.20 9.28 7.20
N LEU A 379 16.37 9.14 6.57
CA LEU A 379 16.86 7.87 6.03
C LEU A 379 17.06 6.82 7.13
N LEU A 380 17.66 7.21 8.27
CA LEU A 380 17.81 6.30 9.44
C LEU A 380 16.46 5.84 10.01
N ARG A 381 15.49 6.74 10.11
CA ARG A 381 14.13 6.37 10.56
C ARG A 381 13.47 5.40 9.60
N SER A 382 13.65 5.59 8.29
CA SER A 382 13.10 4.68 7.30
C SER A 382 13.69 3.28 7.41
N PHE A 383 14.99 3.15 7.64
CA PHE A 383 15.63 1.86 7.88
C PHE A 383 15.19 1.20 9.19
N GLY A 384 15.02 1.98 10.26
CA GLY A 384 14.55 1.46 11.56
C GLY A 384 13.10 0.95 11.51
N GLN A 385 12.28 1.45 10.60
CA GLN A 385 10.93 0.94 10.38
C GLN A 385 10.93 -0.43 9.68
N SER A 386 11.92 -0.69 8.82
CA SER A 386 12.03 -1.95 8.08
C SER A 386 12.80 -3.02 8.84
N SER A 387 13.66 -2.64 9.76
CA SER A 387 14.57 -3.54 10.50
C SER A 387 14.44 -3.27 11.99
N PRO A 388 13.55 -3.99 12.70
CA PRO A 388 13.28 -3.78 14.12
C PRO A 388 14.52 -3.93 15.02
N ASP A 389 15.48 -4.75 14.61
CA ASP A 389 16.74 -5.01 15.29
C ASP A 389 17.83 -3.97 15.01
N LEU A 390 17.56 -3.03 14.10
CA LEU A 390 18.52 -1.99 13.71
C LEU A 390 18.68 -0.97 14.84
N GLN A 391 19.89 -0.86 15.36
CA GLN A 391 20.24 0.06 16.42
C GLN A 391 21.47 0.88 16.05
N GLN A 392 21.45 2.15 16.42
CA GLN A 392 22.65 2.99 16.27
C GLN A 392 23.71 2.55 17.29
N SER A 393 24.91 2.20 16.81
CA SER A 393 25.99 1.64 17.64
C SER A 393 27.05 2.68 18.04
N GLY A 394 26.89 3.95 17.62
CA GLY A 394 27.84 5.02 17.91
C GLY A 394 27.27 6.40 17.63
N ARG A 395 28.08 7.45 17.88
CA ARG A 395 27.71 8.82 17.50
C ARG A 395 27.93 9.04 16.01
N ALA A 396 27.09 9.85 15.40
CA ALA A 396 27.32 10.33 14.04
C ALA A 396 28.67 11.09 13.95
N ARG A 397 29.42 10.85 12.88
CA ARG A 397 30.73 11.47 12.64
C ARG A 397 30.67 12.26 11.35
N ASN A 398 31.26 13.45 11.35
CA ASN A 398 31.47 14.22 10.13
C ASN A 398 32.68 13.64 9.38
N GLU A 399 32.47 13.17 8.16
CA GLU A 399 33.49 12.55 7.32
C GLU A 399 33.34 13.00 5.85
N SER A 400 34.39 12.81 5.07
CA SER A 400 34.30 13.07 3.63
C SER A 400 33.58 11.95 2.89
N VAL A 401 32.56 12.29 2.12
CA VAL A 401 31.80 11.40 1.24
C VAL A 401 31.79 11.99 -0.16
N ALA A 402 32.30 11.29 -1.15
CA ALA A 402 32.42 11.77 -2.54
C ALA A 402 33.15 13.13 -2.66
N GLY A 403 34.15 13.36 -1.81
CA GLY A 403 34.91 14.63 -1.76
C GLY A 403 34.16 15.81 -1.14
N ARG A 404 33.01 15.56 -0.49
CA ARG A 404 32.15 16.57 0.14
C ARG A 404 32.07 16.35 1.65
N SER A 405 31.60 17.39 2.37
CA SER A 405 31.22 17.22 3.78
C SER A 405 30.04 16.24 3.88
N GLY A 406 30.17 15.22 4.70
CA GLY A 406 29.16 14.19 4.87
C GLY A 406 29.08 13.73 6.33
N VAL A 407 28.09 12.90 6.60
CA VAL A 407 27.83 12.28 7.90
C VAL A 407 27.93 10.77 7.77
N THR A 408 28.63 10.12 8.69
CA THR A 408 28.68 8.65 8.80
C THR A 408 28.12 8.21 10.15
N VAL A 409 27.24 7.22 10.12
CA VAL A 409 26.60 6.61 11.29
C VAL A 409 26.85 5.11 11.25
N ASP A 410 27.36 4.57 12.35
CA ASP A 410 27.51 3.12 12.51
C ASP A 410 26.26 2.55 13.19
N LEU A 411 25.78 1.44 12.63
CA LEU A 411 24.59 0.74 13.08
C LEU A 411 24.94 -0.72 13.36
N ALA A 412 24.19 -1.32 14.25
CA ALA A 412 24.19 -2.76 14.51
C ALA A 412 22.83 -3.33 14.12
N ASN A 413 22.83 -4.51 13.55
CA ASN A 413 21.62 -5.24 13.17
C ASN A 413 21.83 -6.74 13.38
N VAL A 414 20.77 -7.52 13.26
CA VAL A 414 20.84 -8.97 13.10
C VAL A 414 20.49 -9.28 11.65
N SER A 415 21.39 -9.96 10.94
CA SER A 415 21.20 -10.33 9.53
C SER A 415 20.00 -11.24 9.36
N GLU A 416 19.05 -10.85 8.55
CA GLU A 416 17.89 -11.68 8.20
C GLU A 416 18.29 -12.94 7.42
N VAL A 417 19.45 -12.92 6.76
CA VAL A 417 19.97 -14.04 5.98
C VAL A 417 20.69 -15.07 6.84
N THR A 418 21.57 -14.60 7.74
CA THR A 418 22.44 -15.48 8.53
C THR A 418 22.01 -15.64 9.98
N GLY A 419 21.11 -14.78 10.47
CA GLY A 419 20.75 -14.72 11.89
C GLY A 419 21.88 -14.24 12.79
N GLN A 420 23.01 -13.78 12.21
CA GLN A 420 24.18 -13.33 12.96
C GLN A 420 24.24 -11.81 13.10
N PRO A 421 24.85 -11.30 14.17
CA PRO A 421 25.07 -9.86 14.30
C PRO A 421 25.88 -9.30 13.13
N GLU A 422 25.40 -8.20 12.57
CA GLU A 422 26.06 -7.48 11.47
C GLU A 422 26.37 -6.02 11.85
N TYR A 423 27.37 -5.48 11.19
CA TYR A 423 27.78 -4.10 11.23
C TYR A 423 27.32 -3.41 9.95
N ILE A 424 26.69 -2.27 10.11
CA ILE A 424 26.24 -1.44 9.00
C ILE A 424 26.87 -0.04 9.14
N SER A 425 27.45 0.46 8.06
CA SER A 425 27.97 1.83 7.98
C SER A 425 27.13 2.63 6.99
N LEU A 426 26.35 3.58 7.46
CA LEU A 426 25.61 4.52 6.62
C LEU A 426 26.40 5.82 6.50
N SER A 427 26.74 6.22 5.28
CA SER A 427 27.38 7.51 4.99
C SER A 427 26.53 8.31 4.02
N THR A 428 26.36 9.61 4.28
CA THR A 428 25.51 10.50 3.48
C THR A 428 26.21 11.81 3.18
N THR A 429 25.87 12.43 2.04
CA THR A 429 26.28 13.80 1.70
C THR A 429 25.28 14.43 0.75
N GLU A 430 25.15 15.76 0.78
CA GLU A 430 24.31 16.50 -0.16
C GLU A 430 24.96 16.64 -1.52
N LEU A 431 24.14 16.53 -2.56
CA LEU A 431 24.50 16.83 -3.93
C LEU A 431 24.06 18.26 -4.30
N ARG A 432 24.72 18.85 -5.28
CA ARG A 432 24.41 20.25 -5.73
C ARG A 432 22.99 20.42 -6.26
N ASN A 433 22.41 19.35 -6.77
CA ASN A 433 21.02 19.32 -7.26
C ASN A 433 19.98 19.10 -6.15
N GLY A 434 20.38 19.11 -4.88
CA GLY A 434 19.51 18.90 -3.73
C GLY A 434 19.25 17.43 -3.39
N GLY A 435 19.86 16.48 -4.11
CA GLY A 435 19.78 15.05 -3.78
C GLY A 435 20.68 14.67 -2.59
N LEU A 436 20.34 13.57 -1.91
CA LEU A 436 21.13 12.96 -0.86
C LEU A 436 21.85 11.72 -1.40
N LEU A 437 23.16 11.79 -1.59
CA LEU A 437 23.96 10.60 -1.86
C LEU A 437 24.09 9.79 -0.56
N TYR A 438 23.84 8.49 -0.64
CA TYR A 438 24.07 7.58 0.47
C TYR A 438 24.93 6.39 0.08
N VAL A 439 25.68 5.88 1.05
CA VAL A 439 26.50 4.68 0.95
C VAL A 439 26.24 3.82 2.17
N ILE A 440 25.73 2.59 1.96
CA ILE A 440 25.46 1.64 3.01
C ILE A 440 26.47 0.50 2.86
N GLY A 441 27.37 0.34 3.80
CA GLY A 441 28.27 -0.80 3.88
C GLY A 441 27.75 -1.83 4.89
N VAL A 442 27.72 -3.12 4.52
CA VAL A 442 27.28 -4.23 5.40
C VAL A 442 28.38 -5.26 5.51
N ALA A 443 28.65 -5.74 6.71
CA ALA A 443 29.54 -6.86 6.97
C ALA A 443 29.13 -7.56 8.28
N PRO A 444 29.45 -8.86 8.47
CA PRO A 444 29.33 -9.51 9.78
C PRO A 444 30.11 -8.78 10.85
N ARG A 445 29.57 -8.71 12.06
CA ARG A 445 30.18 -7.92 13.15
C ARG A 445 31.60 -8.39 13.51
N ASN A 446 31.88 -9.67 13.40
CA ASN A 446 33.21 -10.25 13.66
C ASN A 446 34.22 -9.94 12.54
N GLU A 447 33.76 -9.43 11.37
CA GLU A 447 34.60 -9.09 10.22
C GLU A 447 34.71 -7.57 9.99
N THR A 448 34.10 -6.76 10.87
CA THR A 448 34.06 -5.29 10.74
C THR A 448 35.42 -4.67 10.41
N GLY A 449 36.49 -5.08 11.09
CA GLY A 449 37.83 -4.54 10.86
C GLY A 449 38.35 -4.73 9.43
N THR A 450 38.01 -5.84 8.78
CA THR A 450 38.39 -6.15 7.40
C THR A 450 37.65 -5.27 6.38
N TYR A 451 36.39 -4.92 6.67
CA TYR A 451 35.52 -4.23 5.72
C TYR A 451 35.50 -2.70 5.89
N GLN A 452 35.79 -2.17 7.09
CA GLN A 452 35.77 -0.72 7.36
C GLN A 452 36.66 0.09 6.42
N ASP A 453 37.85 -0.42 6.10
CA ASP A 453 38.76 0.25 5.17
C ASP A 453 38.23 0.28 3.74
N ALA A 454 37.61 -0.82 3.31
CA ALA A 454 36.97 -0.86 2.00
C ALA A 454 35.79 0.13 1.93
N PHE A 455 34.93 0.18 2.93
CA PHE A 455 33.81 1.13 2.99
C PHE A 455 34.30 2.59 2.98
N ARG A 456 35.36 2.90 3.75
CA ARG A 456 35.98 4.22 3.76
C ARG A 456 36.50 4.62 2.38
N ARG A 457 37.25 3.74 1.73
CA ARG A 457 37.80 4.00 0.38
C ARG A 457 36.70 4.19 -0.65
N ILE A 458 35.64 3.36 -0.60
CA ILE A 458 34.51 3.47 -1.53
C ILE A 458 33.84 4.83 -1.39
N ARG A 459 33.37 5.21 -0.18
CA ARG A 459 32.64 6.47 0.04
C ARG A 459 33.46 7.72 -0.29
N GLN A 460 34.79 7.68 -0.12
CA GLN A 460 35.66 8.79 -0.44
C GLN A 460 35.90 8.96 -1.95
N ASN A 461 35.87 7.88 -2.72
CA ASN A 461 36.23 7.86 -4.13
C ASN A 461 35.04 7.77 -5.11
N ILE A 462 33.80 7.93 -4.62
CA ILE A 462 32.64 8.06 -5.49
C ILE A 462 32.73 9.40 -6.24
N GLN A 463 32.53 9.34 -7.56
CA GLN A 463 32.40 10.53 -8.39
C GLN A 463 30.96 10.62 -8.87
N VAL A 464 30.32 11.76 -8.69
CA VAL A 464 28.95 12.04 -9.09
C VAL A 464 28.96 13.17 -10.10
N ALA A 465 28.33 12.95 -11.24
CA ALA A 465 28.11 13.99 -12.25
C ALA A 465 26.84 14.78 -11.84
N ASP A 466 26.91 15.57 -10.80
CA ASP A 466 25.87 16.51 -10.43
C ASP A 466 26.18 17.88 -11.04
N ARG A 467 25.60 18.13 -12.21
CA ARG A 467 25.64 19.45 -12.87
C ARG A 467 24.51 20.34 -12.40
#